data_e3d8ae23f76ac5b6cdbe17bc7a01b29a
#
_entry.id   e3d8ae23f76ac5b6cdbe17bc7a01b29a
#
_cell.length_a   1.000
_cell.length_b   1.000
_cell.length_c   1.000
_cell.angle_alpha   90.00
_cell.angle_beta   90.00
_cell.angle_gamma   90.00
#
_symmetry.space_group_name_H-M   'P 1'
#
loop_
_entity.id
_entity.type
_entity.pdbx_description
1 polymer ?
#
loop_
_entity_poly.entity_id
_entity_poly.type
_entity_poly.pdbx_seq_one_letter_code
_entity_poly.pdbx_strand_id
1 'polypeptide(L)'
;MQGLFITSVGTEIGKTLVTTLLCRQLIAKGRRVKALKPVVSGYSDHDAQSDPARILRALEQTPTPEAVAAIAPWRFAEPVSPHLAARREGRSVALDDVVAFCRRADAADVRLVEGAGGIMSPIVGGTTCLDLAAGLGDPAVLVTGTYLGAISHTLTALEALKARGVGLAGIVVSESEPSAGFEDMMESLREFTDGGAPILPLPRIPGDVEANWRAAADLTGMVGGGFD
;
A
#
# COMPACT_ATOMS: atom_id res chain seq x y z
N MET A 1 -13.87 9.61 -9.07
CA MET A 1 -13.09 9.04 -7.94
C MET A 1 -11.71 8.69 -8.46
N GLN A 2 -10.66 9.27 -7.88
CA GLN A 2 -9.27 8.97 -8.21
C GLN A 2 -8.83 7.73 -7.40
N GLY A 3 -8.15 6.78 -8.04
CA GLY A 3 -7.64 5.57 -7.39
C GLY A 3 -6.13 5.58 -7.25
N LEU A 4 -5.61 5.02 -6.17
CA LEU A 4 -4.19 4.69 -5.99
C LEU A 4 -4.07 3.26 -5.46
N PHE A 5 -3.14 2.50 -6.01
CA PHE A 5 -2.75 1.20 -5.49
C PHE A 5 -1.45 1.29 -4.70
N ILE A 6 -1.49 1.08 -3.40
CA ILE A 6 -0.31 1.15 -2.54
C ILE A 6 0.34 -0.23 -2.49
N THR A 7 1.56 -0.33 -3.01
CA THR A 7 2.36 -1.54 -3.02
C THR A 7 3.77 -1.30 -2.50
N SER A 8 4.58 -2.32 -2.41
CA SER A 8 5.97 -2.19 -1.97
C SER A 8 6.88 -3.24 -2.61
N VAL A 9 8.16 -3.09 -2.37
CA VAL A 9 9.19 -4.06 -2.79
C VAL A 9 9.19 -5.33 -1.94
N GLY A 10 8.53 -5.35 -0.78
CA GLY A 10 8.50 -6.49 0.14
C GLY A 10 7.50 -6.35 1.27
N THR A 11 7.58 -7.22 2.26
CA THR A 11 6.77 -7.17 3.49
C THR A 11 7.44 -6.26 4.52
N GLU A 12 6.65 -5.61 5.40
CA GLU A 12 7.12 -4.72 6.49
C GLU A 12 7.94 -3.50 6.04
N ILE A 13 7.76 -3.06 4.79
CA ILE A 13 8.47 -1.90 4.21
C ILE A 13 7.76 -0.56 4.51
N GLY A 14 6.59 -0.57 5.17
CA GLY A 14 5.88 0.67 5.51
C GLY A 14 4.65 0.98 4.65
N LYS A 15 4.09 0.01 3.89
CA LYS A 15 2.84 0.23 3.12
C LYS A 15 1.72 0.84 3.94
N THR A 16 1.42 0.21 5.08
CA THR A 16 0.32 0.64 5.95
C THR A 16 0.58 2.02 6.55
N LEU A 17 1.85 2.35 6.85
CA LEU A 17 2.22 3.70 7.24
C LEU A 17 1.91 4.71 6.13
N VAL A 18 2.33 4.44 4.89
CA VAL A 18 2.04 5.31 3.73
C VAL A 18 0.53 5.44 3.50
N THR A 19 -0.22 4.34 3.58
CA THR A 19 -1.69 4.34 3.44
C THR A 19 -2.34 5.23 4.52
N THR A 20 -1.94 5.08 5.79
CA THR A 20 -2.50 5.86 6.91
C THR A 20 -2.14 7.33 6.82
N LEU A 21 -0.92 7.67 6.40
CA LEU A 21 -0.50 9.05 6.16
C LEU A 21 -1.32 9.70 5.04
N LEU A 22 -1.48 9.03 3.91
CA LEU A 22 -2.32 9.50 2.81
C LEU A 22 -3.77 9.73 3.26
N CYS A 23 -4.37 8.80 4.02
CA CYS A 23 -5.72 8.98 4.57
C CYS A 23 -5.81 10.28 5.36
N ARG A 24 -4.93 10.48 6.36
CA ARG A 24 -4.96 11.66 7.23
C ARG A 24 -4.70 12.96 6.49
N GLN A 25 -3.70 12.98 5.59
CA GLN A 25 -3.33 14.17 4.83
C GLN A 25 -4.44 14.58 3.85
N LEU A 26 -5.07 13.62 3.18
CA LEU A 26 -6.18 13.89 2.27
C LEU A 26 -7.44 14.37 3.01
N ILE A 27 -7.78 13.75 4.14
CA ILE A 27 -8.90 14.18 5.00
C ILE A 27 -8.64 15.60 5.51
N ALA A 28 -7.43 15.92 5.96
CA ALA A 28 -7.06 17.27 6.40
C ALA A 28 -7.17 18.32 5.29
N LYS A 29 -7.10 17.90 4.02
CA LYS A 29 -7.35 18.74 2.82
C LYS A 29 -8.82 18.73 2.38
N GLY A 30 -9.74 18.22 3.20
CA GLY A 30 -11.18 18.19 2.93
C GLY A 30 -11.62 17.16 1.90
N ARG A 31 -10.78 16.15 1.56
CA ARG A 31 -11.14 15.10 0.60
C ARG A 31 -11.85 13.95 1.32
N ARG A 32 -12.87 13.40 0.69
CA ARG A 32 -13.51 12.15 1.15
C ARG A 32 -12.68 10.97 0.66
N VAL A 33 -12.17 10.18 1.61
CA VAL A 33 -11.25 9.08 1.35
C VAL A 33 -11.91 7.74 1.65
N LYS A 34 -11.74 6.79 0.74
CA LYS A 34 -11.99 5.36 0.96
C LYS A 34 -10.66 4.64 0.92
N ALA A 35 -10.31 3.91 1.97
CA ALA A 35 -9.11 3.08 2.00
C ALA A 35 -9.49 1.62 2.25
N LEU A 36 -8.92 0.72 1.48
CA LEU A 36 -9.21 -0.71 1.49
C LEU A 36 -7.91 -1.51 1.65
N LYS A 37 -7.98 -2.56 2.45
CA LYS A 37 -6.97 -3.63 2.55
C LYS A 37 -7.65 -4.96 2.27
N PRO A 38 -8.03 -5.25 1.00
CA PRO A 38 -9.00 -6.30 0.69
C PRO A 38 -8.57 -7.68 1.19
N VAL A 39 -7.27 -7.97 1.14
CA VAL A 39 -6.70 -9.27 1.51
C VAL A 39 -5.66 -9.08 2.61
N VAL A 40 -5.79 -9.82 3.71
CA VAL A 40 -4.89 -9.77 4.88
C VAL A 40 -4.56 -11.19 5.33
N SER A 41 -3.30 -11.45 5.67
CA SER A 41 -2.85 -12.66 6.36
C SER A 41 -2.19 -12.29 7.70
N GLY A 42 -2.09 -13.23 8.63
CA GLY A 42 -1.65 -12.96 10.00
C GLY A 42 -2.66 -12.11 10.78
N TYR A 43 -3.95 -12.20 10.43
CA TYR A 43 -4.99 -11.40 11.05
C TYR A 43 -5.58 -12.08 12.30
N SER A 44 -5.79 -11.27 13.34
CA SER A 44 -6.56 -11.65 14.53
C SER A 44 -7.59 -10.56 14.85
N ASP A 45 -8.81 -10.96 15.21
CA ASP A 45 -9.88 -10.02 15.59
C ASP A 45 -9.54 -9.20 16.86
N HIS A 46 -8.56 -9.65 17.63
CA HIS A 46 -8.12 -8.98 18.87
C HIS A 46 -6.90 -8.08 18.66
N ASP A 47 -6.35 -8.02 17.44
CA ASP A 47 -5.18 -7.19 17.15
C ASP A 47 -5.59 -5.75 16.78
N ALA A 48 -5.57 -4.89 17.79
CA ALA A 48 -5.81 -3.46 17.61
C ALA A 48 -4.74 -2.77 16.71
N GLN A 49 -3.60 -3.41 16.45
CA GLN A 49 -2.53 -2.88 15.60
C GLN A 49 -2.53 -3.48 14.20
N SER A 50 -3.51 -4.32 13.87
CA SER A 50 -3.66 -4.86 12.52
C SER A 50 -3.77 -3.75 11.47
N ASP A 51 -3.27 -4.01 10.25
CA ASP A 51 -3.33 -3.05 9.14
C ASP A 51 -4.74 -2.46 8.95
N PRO A 52 -5.84 -3.26 8.90
CA PRO A 52 -7.18 -2.70 8.77
C PRO A 52 -7.58 -1.78 9.93
N ALA A 53 -7.21 -2.13 11.17
CA ALA A 53 -7.53 -1.31 12.33
C ALA A 53 -6.81 0.06 12.28
N ARG A 54 -5.54 0.07 11.87
CA ARG A 54 -4.76 1.31 11.67
C ARG A 54 -5.34 2.17 10.54
N ILE A 55 -5.73 1.55 9.42
CA ILE A 55 -6.37 2.25 8.30
C ILE A 55 -7.69 2.89 8.74
N LEU A 56 -8.54 2.17 9.48
CA LEU A 56 -9.81 2.71 9.99
C LEU A 56 -9.57 3.91 10.92
N ARG A 57 -8.63 3.83 11.86
CA ARG A 57 -8.28 4.98 12.70
C ARG A 57 -7.79 6.17 11.90
N ALA A 58 -7.04 5.93 10.82
CA ALA A 58 -6.59 7.00 9.95
C ALA A 58 -7.74 7.63 9.14
N LEU A 59 -8.83 6.89 8.91
CA LEU A 59 -10.10 7.37 8.35
C LEU A 59 -11.03 7.98 9.42
N GLU A 60 -10.56 8.16 10.66
CA GLU A 60 -11.35 8.65 11.81
C GLU A 60 -12.55 7.74 12.16
N GLN A 61 -12.41 6.44 11.86
CA GLN A 61 -13.44 5.43 12.14
C GLN A 61 -12.99 4.49 13.28
N THR A 62 -13.95 4.04 14.08
CA THR A 62 -13.69 3.02 15.10
C THR A 62 -13.51 1.66 14.43
N PRO A 63 -12.42 0.91 14.73
CA PRO A 63 -12.17 -0.40 14.13
C PRO A 63 -13.05 -1.49 14.81
N THR A 64 -14.35 -1.49 14.53
CA THR A 64 -15.25 -2.58 14.92
C THR A 64 -15.08 -3.77 13.96
N PRO A 65 -15.49 -5.00 14.35
CA PRO A 65 -15.46 -6.16 13.45
C PRO A 65 -16.16 -5.91 12.11
N GLU A 66 -17.28 -5.19 12.12
CA GLU A 66 -18.07 -4.83 10.94
C GLU A 66 -17.30 -3.83 10.06
N ALA A 67 -16.70 -2.80 10.67
CA ALA A 67 -15.91 -1.81 9.95
C ALA A 67 -14.66 -2.46 9.32
N VAL A 68 -13.99 -3.35 10.04
CA VAL A 68 -12.86 -4.13 9.51
C VAL A 68 -13.33 -5.01 8.34
N ALA A 69 -14.45 -5.73 8.47
CA ALA A 69 -15.00 -6.56 7.40
C ALA A 69 -15.35 -5.73 6.15
N ALA A 70 -15.79 -4.49 6.33
CA ALA A 70 -16.15 -3.59 5.24
C ALA A 70 -14.94 -3.14 4.39
N ILE A 71 -13.72 -3.10 4.95
CA ILE A 71 -12.50 -2.72 4.21
C ILE A 71 -11.57 -3.90 3.94
N ALA A 72 -11.71 -5.01 4.66
CA ALA A 72 -10.85 -6.20 4.59
C ALA A 72 -11.68 -7.49 4.67
N PRO A 73 -12.44 -7.87 3.63
CA PRO A 73 -13.32 -9.03 3.68
C PRO A 73 -12.58 -10.38 3.67
N TRP A 74 -11.39 -10.45 3.08
CA TRP A 74 -10.61 -11.69 3.02
C TRP A 74 -9.45 -11.64 4.01
N ARG A 75 -9.73 -12.12 5.22
CA ARG A 75 -8.78 -12.19 6.34
C ARG A 75 -8.42 -13.63 6.61
N PHE A 76 -7.14 -13.92 6.79
CA PHE A 76 -6.58 -15.23 7.06
C PHE A 76 -5.73 -15.17 8.33
N ALA A 77 -5.79 -16.20 9.17
CA ALA A 77 -5.15 -16.21 10.47
C ALA A 77 -3.64 -16.41 10.42
N GLU A 78 -3.15 -17.26 9.49
CA GLU A 78 -1.73 -17.54 9.44
C GLU A 78 -0.88 -16.40 8.87
N PRO A 79 0.29 -16.06 9.47
CA PRO A 79 1.19 -15.00 9.00
C PRO A 79 2.11 -15.50 7.87
N VAL A 80 1.53 -15.95 6.78
CA VAL A 80 2.20 -16.36 5.54
C VAL A 80 1.60 -15.62 4.36
N SER A 81 2.06 -15.86 3.13
CA SER A 81 1.42 -15.22 1.97
C SER A 81 -0.09 -15.54 1.93
N PRO A 82 -0.95 -14.57 1.59
CA PRO A 82 -2.41 -14.78 1.60
C PRO A 82 -2.86 -15.99 0.79
N HIS A 83 -2.23 -16.26 -0.36
CA HIS A 83 -2.46 -17.46 -1.16
C HIS A 83 -2.26 -18.76 -0.36
N LEU A 84 -1.16 -18.83 0.40
CA LEU A 84 -0.85 -20.01 1.19
C LEU A 84 -1.79 -20.13 2.39
N ALA A 85 -2.09 -19.02 3.07
CA ALA A 85 -3.02 -18.99 4.19
C ALA A 85 -4.42 -19.43 3.76
N ALA A 86 -4.94 -18.88 2.66
CA ALA A 86 -6.24 -19.28 2.09
C ALA A 86 -6.29 -20.79 1.78
N ARG A 87 -5.24 -21.33 1.16
CA ARG A 87 -5.15 -22.76 0.84
C ARG A 87 -5.16 -23.63 2.11
N ARG A 88 -4.45 -23.24 3.16
CA ARG A 88 -4.40 -23.97 4.44
C ARG A 88 -5.74 -23.93 5.18
N GLU A 89 -6.47 -22.82 5.05
CA GLU A 89 -7.82 -22.67 5.60
C GLU A 89 -8.92 -23.30 4.72
N GLY A 90 -8.57 -23.95 3.59
CA GLY A 90 -9.53 -24.53 2.65
C GLY A 90 -10.42 -23.50 1.95
N ARG A 91 -9.98 -22.24 1.89
CA ARG A 91 -10.73 -21.12 1.30
C ARG A 91 -10.19 -20.81 -0.11
N SER A 92 -11.11 -20.54 -1.02
CA SER A 92 -10.81 -20.09 -2.38
C SER A 92 -11.35 -18.66 -2.56
N VAL A 93 -10.55 -17.81 -3.16
CA VAL A 93 -10.92 -16.42 -3.48
C VAL A 93 -10.50 -16.16 -4.93
N ALA A 94 -11.42 -15.66 -5.74
CA ALA A 94 -11.11 -15.26 -7.10
C ALA A 94 -10.59 -13.81 -7.13
N LEU A 95 -9.63 -13.52 -8.01
CA LEU A 95 -9.11 -12.17 -8.20
C LEU A 95 -10.23 -11.20 -8.62
N ASP A 96 -11.13 -11.65 -9.48
CA ASP A 96 -12.25 -10.84 -9.98
C ASP A 96 -13.16 -10.38 -8.84
N ASP A 97 -13.38 -11.21 -7.81
CA ASP A 97 -14.14 -10.82 -6.63
C ASP A 97 -13.44 -9.71 -5.85
N VAL A 98 -12.10 -9.79 -5.72
CA VAL A 98 -11.30 -8.78 -5.06
C VAL A 98 -11.33 -7.45 -5.83
N VAL A 99 -11.17 -7.51 -7.15
CA VAL A 99 -11.27 -6.34 -8.03
C VAL A 99 -12.66 -5.72 -7.96
N ALA A 100 -13.72 -6.53 -8.07
CA ALA A 100 -15.10 -6.07 -8.00
C ALA A 100 -15.40 -5.40 -6.64
N PHE A 101 -14.92 -5.98 -5.54
CA PHE A 101 -15.04 -5.39 -4.21
C PHE A 101 -14.36 -4.01 -4.14
N CYS A 102 -13.12 -3.90 -4.61
CA CYS A 102 -12.38 -2.65 -4.58
C CYS A 102 -13.01 -1.56 -5.47
N ARG A 103 -13.67 -1.97 -6.57
CA ARG A 103 -14.32 -1.04 -7.52
C ARG A 103 -15.73 -0.61 -7.14
N ARG A 104 -16.31 -1.12 -6.05
CA ARG A 104 -17.66 -0.71 -5.63
C ARG A 104 -17.74 0.80 -5.50
N ALA A 105 -18.70 1.37 -6.21
CA ALA A 105 -18.94 2.81 -6.21
C ALA A 105 -19.35 3.28 -4.81
N ASP A 106 -18.82 4.42 -4.42
CA ASP A 106 -19.26 5.19 -3.27
C ASP A 106 -19.04 6.69 -3.51
N ALA A 107 -19.32 7.51 -2.51
CA ALA A 107 -19.21 8.96 -2.59
C ALA A 107 -17.78 9.50 -2.34
N ALA A 108 -16.75 8.65 -2.29
CA ALA A 108 -15.37 9.09 -2.05
C ALA A 108 -14.78 9.83 -3.26
N ASP A 109 -13.94 10.81 -2.97
CA ASP A 109 -13.17 11.55 -3.98
C ASP A 109 -11.90 10.76 -4.35
N VAL A 110 -11.31 10.06 -3.35
CA VAL A 110 -10.08 9.26 -3.49
C VAL A 110 -10.29 7.86 -2.94
N ARG A 111 -9.86 6.85 -3.70
CA ARG A 111 -9.78 5.45 -3.29
C ARG A 111 -8.33 5.03 -3.16
N LEU A 112 -7.96 4.52 -1.99
CA LEU A 112 -6.68 3.88 -1.72
C LEU A 112 -6.90 2.37 -1.58
N VAL A 113 -6.14 1.57 -2.31
CA VAL A 113 -6.17 0.10 -2.16
C VAL A 113 -4.77 -0.37 -1.79
N GLU A 114 -4.63 -0.92 -0.60
CA GLU A 114 -3.36 -1.45 -0.12
C GLU A 114 -3.23 -2.94 -0.45
N GLY A 115 -2.14 -3.30 -1.14
CA GLY A 115 -1.75 -4.68 -1.42
C GLY A 115 -1.23 -5.43 -0.20
N ALA A 116 -1.04 -6.74 -0.32
CA ALA A 116 -0.43 -7.61 0.69
C ALA A 116 0.97 -8.06 0.25
N GLY A 117 1.97 -7.88 1.12
CA GLY A 117 3.37 -8.18 0.78
C GLY A 117 3.94 -7.23 -0.28
N GLY A 118 4.93 -7.69 -1.06
CA GLY A 118 5.47 -6.93 -2.18
C GLY A 118 4.62 -7.07 -3.46
N ILE A 119 4.99 -6.31 -4.52
CA ILE A 119 4.23 -6.29 -5.78
C ILE A 119 4.07 -7.67 -6.43
N MET A 120 5.05 -8.56 -6.27
CA MET A 120 4.99 -9.92 -6.80
C MET A 120 4.51 -10.96 -5.76
N SER A 121 4.05 -10.53 -4.59
CA SER A 121 3.54 -11.47 -3.57
C SER A 121 2.29 -12.19 -4.06
N PRO A 122 2.23 -13.54 -3.93
CA PRO A 122 1.02 -14.31 -4.21
C PRO A 122 -0.11 -13.94 -3.24
N ILE A 123 -1.29 -13.60 -3.77
CA ILE A 123 -2.43 -13.16 -2.94
C ILE A 123 -3.59 -14.14 -2.93
N VAL A 124 -4.20 -14.43 -4.07
CA VAL A 124 -5.36 -15.32 -4.20
C VAL A 124 -5.33 -16.06 -5.53
N GLY A 125 -5.92 -17.25 -5.59
CA GLY A 125 -6.21 -17.93 -6.85
C GLY A 125 -5.05 -18.10 -7.85
N GLY A 126 -3.80 -18.19 -7.38
CA GLY A 126 -2.63 -18.26 -8.26
C GLY A 126 -2.19 -16.92 -8.85
N THR A 127 -2.74 -15.80 -8.34
CA THR A 127 -2.43 -14.44 -8.78
C THR A 127 -1.57 -13.69 -7.76
N THR A 128 -0.96 -12.58 -8.19
CA THR A 128 -0.07 -11.73 -7.41
C THR A 128 -0.70 -10.36 -7.11
N CYS A 129 -0.07 -9.58 -6.25
CA CYS A 129 -0.43 -8.16 -6.06
C CYS A 129 -0.36 -7.38 -7.38
N LEU A 130 0.55 -7.73 -8.31
CA LEU A 130 0.66 -7.10 -9.61
C LEU A 130 -0.59 -7.36 -10.47
N ASP A 131 -1.16 -8.57 -10.39
CA ASP A 131 -2.41 -8.89 -11.10
C ASP A 131 -3.58 -8.08 -10.54
N LEU A 132 -3.62 -7.87 -9.21
CA LEU A 132 -4.63 -6.99 -8.59
C LEU A 132 -4.44 -5.53 -9.04
N ALA A 133 -3.21 -5.00 -9.03
CA ALA A 133 -2.91 -3.65 -9.50
C ALA A 133 -3.37 -3.44 -10.95
N ALA A 134 -3.00 -4.37 -11.84
CA ALA A 134 -3.41 -4.34 -13.25
C ALA A 134 -4.94 -4.46 -13.39
N GLY A 135 -5.57 -5.36 -12.62
CA GLY A 135 -7.03 -5.53 -12.61
C GLY A 135 -7.77 -4.27 -12.13
N LEU A 136 -7.19 -3.47 -11.26
CA LEU A 136 -7.78 -2.19 -10.80
C LEU A 136 -7.59 -1.06 -11.82
N GLY A 137 -6.45 -1.03 -12.52
CA GLY A 137 -6.10 0.04 -13.45
C GLY A 137 -5.75 1.37 -12.77
N ASP A 138 -5.57 1.37 -11.45
CA ASP A 138 -5.12 2.55 -10.70
C ASP A 138 -3.59 2.64 -10.75
N PRO A 139 -3.00 3.85 -10.79
CA PRO A 139 -1.56 4.00 -10.69
C PRO A 139 -1.05 3.55 -9.32
N ALA A 140 0.16 2.99 -9.31
CA ALA A 140 0.78 2.46 -8.10
C ALA A 140 1.60 3.52 -7.37
N VAL A 141 1.52 3.52 -6.03
CA VAL A 141 2.53 4.10 -5.15
C VAL A 141 3.43 2.96 -4.71
N LEU A 142 4.72 3.00 -5.09
CA LEU A 142 5.69 1.99 -4.72
C LEU A 142 6.44 2.40 -3.45
N VAL A 143 6.25 1.66 -2.37
CA VAL A 143 6.99 1.88 -1.13
C VAL A 143 8.24 1.01 -1.12
N THR A 144 9.38 1.63 -0.92
CA THR A 144 10.69 0.97 -0.75
C THR A 144 11.35 1.37 0.55
N GLY A 145 12.44 0.69 0.92
CA GLY A 145 13.20 0.97 2.14
C GLY A 145 14.61 1.48 1.83
N THR A 146 15.41 1.63 2.91
CA THR A 146 16.83 2.02 2.83
C THR A 146 17.76 0.89 3.26
N TYR A 147 17.29 -0.36 3.28
CA TYR A 147 18.08 -1.55 3.61
C TYR A 147 19.01 -1.96 2.44
N LEU A 148 20.05 -2.74 2.74
CA LEU A 148 20.97 -3.25 1.71
C LEU A 148 20.22 -4.12 0.68
N GLY A 149 20.31 -3.75 -0.61
CA GLY A 149 19.60 -4.41 -1.72
C GLY A 149 18.30 -3.72 -2.13
N ALA A 150 17.84 -2.69 -1.41
CA ALA A 150 16.58 -2.00 -1.69
C ALA A 150 16.55 -1.36 -3.09
N ILE A 151 17.68 -0.86 -3.61
CA ILE A 151 17.77 -0.31 -4.98
C ILE A 151 17.39 -1.40 -5.99
N SER A 152 18.05 -2.55 -5.94
CA SER A 152 17.76 -3.68 -6.83
C SER A 152 16.31 -4.13 -6.76
N HIS A 153 15.75 -4.24 -5.54
CA HIS A 153 14.35 -4.60 -5.35
C HIS A 153 13.40 -3.55 -5.92
N THR A 154 13.75 -2.26 -5.79
CA THR A 154 12.94 -1.17 -6.33
C THR A 154 12.92 -1.21 -7.86
N LEU A 155 14.08 -1.30 -8.49
CA LEU A 155 14.18 -1.36 -9.95
C LEU A 155 13.46 -2.60 -10.52
N THR A 156 13.60 -3.76 -9.87
CA THR A 156 12.85 -4.96 -10.26
C THR A 156 11.34 -4.77 -10.15
N ALA A 157 10.86 -4.12 -9.08
CA ALA A 157 9.45 -3.83 -8.90
C ALA A 157 8.92 -2.84 -9.96
N LEU A 158 9.72 -1.83 -10.32
CA LEU A 158 9.38 -0.87 -11.38
C LEU A 158 9.28 -1.56 -12.74
N GLU A 159 10.20 -2.44 -13.07
CA GLU A 159 10.15 -3.22 -14.31
C GLU A 159 8.91 -4.12 -14.35
N ALA A 160 8.53 -4.74 -13.24
CA ALA A 160 7.32 -5.55 -13.17
C ALA A 160 6.05 -4.70 -13.40
N LEU A 161 5.95 -3.52 -12.77
CA LEU A 161 4.83 -2.59 -12.97
C LEU A 161 4.75 -2.15 -14.44
N LYS A 162 5.87 -1.71 -15.02
CA LYS A 162 5.99 -1.29 -16.43
C LYS A 162 5.60 -2.40 -17.39
N ALA A 163 6.12 -3.60 -17.21
CA ALA A 163 5.82 -4.75 -18.07
C ALA A 163 4.33 -5.12 -18.06
N ARG A 164 3.61 -4.81 -16.98
CA ARG A 164 2.18 -5.08 -16.84
C ARG A 164 1.30 -3.87 -17.20
N GLY A 165 1.88 -2.76 -17.61
CA GLY A 165 1.16 -1.53 -17.96
C GLY A 165 0.51 -0.83 -16.76
N VAL A 166 1.03 -1.04 -15.54
CA VAL A 166 0.56 -0.34 -14.34
C VAL A 166 1.32 0.98 -14.22
N GLY A 167 0.60 2.10 -14.25
CA GLY A 167 1.17 3.43 -14.07
C GLY A 167 1.80 3.61 -12.69
N LEU A 168 2.81 4.48 -12.59
CA LEU A 168 3.47 4.81 -11.33
C LEU A 168 3.09 6.22 -10.88
N ALA A 169 2.42 6.34 -9.73
CA ALA A 169 2.07 7.64 -9.13
C ALA A 169 3.23 8.26 -8.35
N GLY A 170 4.12 7.44 -7.80
CA GLY A 170 5.30 7.88 -7.07
C GLY A 170 6.01 6.74 -6.34
N ILE A 171 7.20 7.04 -5.87
CA ILE A 171 8.00 6.15 -5.02
C ILE A 171 8.11 6.80 -3.65
N VAL A 172 7.83 6.06 -2.59
CA VAL A 172 8.05 6.51 -1.22
C VAL A 172 9.20 5.71 -0.63
N VAL A 173 10.27 6.41 -0.25
CA VAL A 173 11.43 5.80 0.41
C VAL A 173 11.23 5.89 1.91
N SER A 174 10.85 4.76 2.52
CA SER A 174 10.65 4.63 3.97
C SER A 174 11.95 4.22 4.63
N GLU A 175 12.39 4.97 5.62
CA GLU A 175 13.64 4.68 6.31
C GLU A 175 13.57 3.36 7.07
N SER A 176 14.49 2.45 6.72
CA SER A 176 14.62 1.12 7.34
C SER A 176 15.54 1.18 8.57
N GLU A 177 15.49 0.14 9.38
CA GLU A 177 16.45 -0.08 10.46
C GLU A 177 16.93 -1.53 10.42
N PRO A 178 18.24 -1.78 10.18
CA PRO A 178 19.27 -0.77 9.87
C PRO A 178 19.08 -0.11 8.50
N SER A 179 19.56 1.13 8.34
CA SER A 179 19.60 1.85 7.06
C SER A 179 20.97 1.71 6.39
N ALA A 180 20.97 1.56 5.07
CA ALA A 180 22.20 1.57 4.26
C ALA A 180 22.59 2.99 3.79
N GLY A 181 21.90 4.03 4.28
CA GLY A 181 22.08 5.43 3.88
C GLY A 181 20.82 5.96 3.19
N PHE A 182 20.15 6.92 3.83
CA PHE A 182 18.89 7.46 3.33
C PHE A 182 19.09 8.34 2.08
N GLU A 183 20.04 9.29 2.19
CA GLU A 183 20.35 10.22 1.09
C GLU A 183 20.93 9.49 -0.13
N ASP A 184 21.86 8.53 0.10
CA ASP A 184 22.45 7.71 -0.96
C ASP A 184 21.38 6.90 -1.72
N MET A 185 20.38 6.38 -0.99
CA MET A 185 19.26 5.68 -1.59
C MET A 185 18.41 6.61 -2.46
N MET A 186 18.12 7.82 -1.99
CA MET A 186 17.35 8.82 -2.74
C MET A 186 18.07 9.25 -4.00
N GLU A 187 19.39 9.50 -3.91
CA GLU A 187 20.23 9.88 -5.04
C GLU A 187 20.30 8.75 -6.09
N SER A 188 20.59 7.52 -5.64
CA SER A 188 20.63 6.36 -6.54
C SER A 188 19.30 6.13 -7.27
N LEU A 189 18.16 6.26 -6.58
CA LEU A 189 16.87 6.11 -7.25
C LEU A 189 16.62 7.19 -8.29
N ARG A 190 17.04 8.45 -8.04
CA ARG A 190 16.93 9.52 -9.04
C ARG A 190 17.80 9.25 -10.29
N GLU A 191 18.98 8.65 -10.08
CA GLU A 191 19.89 8.29 -11.19
C GLU A 191 19.32 7.17 -12.07
N PHE A 192 18.71 6.14 -11.44
CA PHE A 192 18.25 4.93 -12.12
C PHE A 192 16.76 4.93 -12.50
N THR A 193 16.04 6.02 -12.25
CA THR A 193 14.64 6.17 -12.68
C THR A 193 14.51 7.33 -13.66
N ASP A 194 13.61 7.20 -14.63
CA ASP A 194 13.44 8.17 -15.74
C ASP A 194 12.90 9.55 -15.29
N GLY A 195 12.81 9.82 -13.97
CA GLY A 195 12.32 11.08 -13.42
C GLY A 195 10.84 11.35 -13.65
N GLY A 196 10.09 10.39 -14.24
CA GLY A 196 8.67 10.54 -14.57
C GLY A 196 7.71 10.53 -13.38
N ALA A 197 8.14 9.99 -12.24
CA ALA A 197 7.33 9.93 -11.03
C ALA A 197 8.09 10.54 -9.84
N PRO A 198 7.40 11.23 -8.90
CA PRO A 198 8.04 11.80 -7.72
C PRO A 198 8.63 10.72 -6.82
N ILE A 199 9.82 10.99 -6.27
CA ILE A 199 10.46 10.17 -5.23
C ILE A 199 10.40 10.97 -3.93
N LEU A 200 9.62 10.49 -2.97
CA LEU A 200 9.32 11.19 -1.73
C LEU A 200 10.01 10.52 -0.54
N PRO A 201 10.71 11.29 0.30
CA PRO A 201 11.32 10.77 1.52
C PRO A 201 10.27 10.52 2.60
N LEU A 202 10.43 9.43 3.33
CA LEU A 202 9.68 9.15 4.55
C LEU A 202 10.68 8.71 5.64
N PRO A 203 11.38 9.66 6.27
CA PRO A 203 12.24 9.36 7.39
C PRO A 203 11.44 8.82 8.58
N ARG A 204 12.12 8.18 9.53
CA ARG A 204 11.45 7.68 10.74
C ARG A 204 10.80 8.83 11.51
N ILE A 205 9.54 8.65 11.82
CA ILE A 205 8.77 9.61 12.61
C ILE A 205 8.94 9.23 14.09
N PRO A 206 9.52 10.12 14.92
CA PRO A 206 9.71 9.85 16.34
C PRO A 206 8.39 9.66 17.09
N GLY A 207 8.37 8.72 18.05
CA GLY A 207 7.23 8.47 18.91
C GLY A 207 6.06 7.75 18.20
N ASP A 208 4.84 8.11 18.61
CA ASP A 208 3.62 7.56 17.98
C ASP A 208 3.39 8.20 16.60
N VAL A 209 3.61 7.41 15.57
CA VAL A 209 3.45 7.82 14.17
C VAL A 209 2.02 8.28 13.88
N GLU A 210 1.01 7.65 14.48
CA GLU A 210 -0.39 8.01 14.26
C GLU A 210 -0.72 9.38 14.88
N ALA A 211 -0.09 9.72 16.01
CA ALA A 211 -0.21 11.05 16.62
C ALA A 211 0.62 12.11 15.87
N ASN A 212 1.81 11.73 15.39
CA ASN A 212 2.79 12.63 14.78
C ASN A 212 2.74 12.70 13.25
N TRP A 213 1.66 12.26 12.63
CA TRP A 213 1.54 12.16 11.15
C TRP A 213 1.83 13.47 10.39
N ARG A 214 1.67 14.64 11.05
CA ARG A 214 1.99 15.95 10.45
C ARG A 214 3.48 16.23 10.28
N ALA A 215 4.34 15.42 10.93
CA ALA A 215 5.79 15.49 10.74
C ALA A 215 6.25 14.76 9.46
N ALA A 216 5.40 13.95 8.85
CA ALA A 216 5.70 13.29 7.57
C ALA A 216 5.67 14.28 6.41
N ALA A 217 6.46 13.97 5.36
CA ALA A 217 6.36 14.68 4.10
C ALA A 217 4.93 14.62 3.52
N ASP A 218 4.54 15.63 2.75
CA ASP A 218 3.25 15.64 2.07
C ASP A 218 3.26 14.63 0.91
N LEU A 219 2.49 13.58 1.05
CA LEU A 219 2.34 12.51 0.06
C LEU A 219 1.19 12.76 -0.93
N THR A 220 0.37 13.78 -0.69
CA THR A 220 -0.87 14.01 -1.47
C THR A 220 -0.63 14.43 -2.90
N GLY A 221 0.56 14.92 -3.24
CA GLY A 221 0.96 15.24 -4.61
C GLY A 221 0.91 14.04 -5.57
N MET A 222 0.94 12.80 -5.04
CA MET A 222 0.77 11.59 -5.84
C MET A 222 -0.70 11.36 -6.26
N VAL A 223 -1.66 12.03 -5.63
CA VAL A 223 -3.07 11.99 -5.98
C VAL A 223 -3.34 13.08 -7.01
N GLY A 224 -3.65 12.72 -8.23
CA GLY A 224 -3.99 13.69 -9.29
C GLY A 224 -2.87 14.07 -10.25
N GLY A 225 -1.70 13.45 -10.15
CA GLY A 225 -0.71 13.46 -11.22
C GLY A 225 -1.25 12.65 -12.41
N GLY A 226 -2.04 13.27 -13.27
CA GLY A 226 -2.33 12.73 -14.58
C GLY A 226 -1.00 12.73 -15.34
N PHE A 227 -0.50 11.56 -15.68
CA PHE A 227 0.53 11.44 -16.69
C PHE A 227 -0.16 11.66 -18.04
N ASP A 228 0.05 12.86 -18.62
CA ASP A 228 -0.20 13.11 -20.04
C ASP A 228 0.77 12.30 -20.89
#